data_eb13e59566f0c2c1d1c7978756a8cf87
#
_entry.id   eb13e59566f0c2c1d1c7978756a8cf87
#
_cell.length_a   1.000
_cell.length_b   1.000
_cell.length_c   1.000
_cell.angle_alpha   90.00
_cell.angle_beta   90.00
_cell.angle_gamma   90.00
#
_symmetry.space_group_name_H-M   'P 1'
#
loop_
_entity.id
_entity.type
_entity.pdbx_description
1 polymer ?
#
loop_
_entity_poly.entity_id
_entity_poly.type
_entity_poly.pdbx_seq_one_letter_code
_entity_poly.pdbx_strand_id
1 'polypeptide(L)'
;MKIIHSLLISAIVTSSTLISSVASADSFTFRIGSGHPKGPAPYVTTMSDFFAAEVKSRVAERTEHKVNFVEAYGGSIAGVADTLESVQSGILDFGGFCICFEPSKMFLHNFPYYLAFGPQRSSDAIAAARTVYDENPWLKQVMQDEYGQVFLGLGVWDNYHLGTKEDWNTVADLKGIKIGGAGPNLPWLEYVNAIPVQSTLPEGYLALKTGVYTGWLMVPSAYNGFKFYEPAPYYTLIGFGAMPVIALTVNKEKLESLPQEVQDIILEVGAEWEAKNGAAMDEVQQFGLAKLKENGAIIKTISEDVRIEWAQSLAQFPKTQAADAESRGLPGLKVMSSYIEASKSVGHVWPVEYDLE
;
A
#
# COMPACT_ATOMS: atom_id res chain seq x y z
N MET A 1 -4.32 97.22 21.03
CA MET A 1 -4.17 96.46 19.80
C MET A 1 -3.78 95.02 20.19
N LYS A 2 -4.74 94.10 20.33
CA LYS A 2 -4.53 92.71 20.75
C LYS A 2 -4.85 91.80 19.55
N ILE A 3 -3.87 91.05 19.09
CA ILE A 3 -3.98 90.11 18.00
C ILE A 3 -4.33 88.75 18.63
N ILE A 4 -5.45 88.23 18.27
CA ILE A 4 -5.94 86.90 18.68
C ILE A 4 -5.52 85.88 17.59
N HIS A 5 -4.68 84.93 17.96
CA HIS A 5 -4.34 83.80 17.09
C HIS A 5 -5.31 82.66 17.33
N SER A 6 -6.09 82.30 16.32
CA SER A 6 -6.93 81.12 16.32
C SER A 6 -6.12 79.89 15.84
N LEU A 7 -5.95 78.91 16.68
CA LEU A 7 -5.42 77.59 16.30
C LEU A 7 -6.55 76.71 15.78
N LEU A 8 -6.50 76.32 14.52
CA LEU A 8 -7.33 75.25 13.91
C LEU A 8 -6.64 73.91 14.15
N ILE A 9 -7.22 73.09 14.97
CA ILE A 9 -6.83 71.66 15.14
C ILE A 9 -7.58 70.82 14.08
N SER A 10 -6.84 70.37 13.04
CA SER A 10 -7.37 69.39 12.07
C SER A 10 -7.27 68.01 12.66
N ALA A 11 -8.39 67.39 12.98
CA ALA A 11 -8.48 65.99 13.36
C ALA A 11 -8.43 65.10 12.08
N ILE A 12 -7.31 64.41 11.85
CA ILE A 12 -7.17 63.39 10.82
C ILE A 12 -7.84 62.11 11.34
N VAL A 13 -9.02 61.78 10.85
CA VAL A 13 -9.68 60.49 11.07
C VAL A 13 -9.06 59.48 10.12
N THR A 14 -8.15 58.66 10.63
CA THR A 14 -7.59 57.51 9.90
C THR A 14 -8.64 56.39 9.86
N SER A 15 -9.37 56.31 8.79
CA SER A 15 -10.26 55.16 8.51
C SER A 15 -9.40 53.94 8.16
N SER A 16 -9.23 53.04 9.12
CA SER A 16 -8.65 51.69 8.88
C SER A 16 -9.65 50.89 8.10
N THR A 17 -9.52 50.82 6.78
CA THR A 17 -10.22 49.85 5.94
C THR A 17 -9.70 48.46 6.26
N LEU A 18 -10.45 47.67 7.04
CA LEU A 18 -10.28 46.25 7.15
C LEU A 18 -10.60 45.66 5.76
N ILE A 19 -9.54 45.38 4.99
CA ILE A 19 -9.65 44.55 3.79
C ILE A 19 -9.91 43.13 4.30
N SER A 20 -11.18 42.73 4.46
CA SER A 20 -11.55 41.35 4.57
C SER A 20 -11.17 40.68 3.24
N SER A 21 -10.12 39.89 3.24
CA SER A 21 -9.86 38.99 2.11
C SER A 21 -11.07 38.09 1.98
N VAL A 22 -11.88 38.33 0.97
CA VAL A 22 -12.93 37.39 0.56
C VAL A 22 -12.18 36.15 0.09
N ALA A 23 -12.19 35.10 0.89
CA ALA A 23 -11.70 33.81 0.45
C ALA A 23 -12.51 33.41 -0.79
N SER A 24 -11.81 33.27 -1.92
CA SER A 24 -12.46 32.83 -3.18
C SER A 24 -12.83 31.36 -3.04
N ALA A 25 -14.07 31.04 -3.32
CA ALA A 25 -14.54 29.67 -3.36
C ALA A 25 -14.01 29.00 -4.66
N ASP A 26 -12.94 28.23 -4.52
CA ASP A 26 -12.34 27.53 -5.66
C ASP A 26 -12.90 26.10 -5.81
N SER A 27 -12.85 25.58 -7.03
CA SER A 27 -13.22 24.18 -7.32
C SER A 27 -12.02 23.46 -7.92
N PHE A 28 -11.57 22.41 -7.20
CA PHE A 28 -10.43 21.58 -7.60
C PHE A 28 -10.94 20.26 -8.17
N THR A 29 -10.34 19.84 -9.27
CA THR A 29 -10.59 18.50 -9.85
C THR A 29 -9.28 17.74 -9.90
N PHE A 30 -9.25 16.58 -9.24
CA PHE A 30 -8.07 15.74 -9.13
C PHE A 30 -8.25 14.45 -9.92
N ARG A 31 -7.18 13.97 -10.51
CA ARG A 31 -7.09 12.63 -11.08
C ARG A 31 -6.49 11.69 -10.04
N ILE A 32 -7.27 10.70 -9.60
CA ILE A 32 -6.81 9.64 -8.71
C ILE A 32 -6.76 8.32 -9.45
N GLY A 33 -5.63 7.60 -9.39
CA GLY A 33 -5.45 6.42 -10.21
C GLY A 33 -4.73 5.27 -9.53
N SER A 34 -4.86 4.11 -10.16
CA SER A 34 -4.15 2.87 -9.83
C SER A 34 -4.10 1.96 -11.04
N GLY A 35 -3.01 1.20 -11.18
CA GLY A 35 -2.92 0.14 -12.19
C GLY A 35 -3.85 -1.03 -11.91
N HIS A 36 -4.27 -1.25 -10.65
CA HIS A 36 -5.25 -2.25 -10.28
C HIS A 36 -6.69 -1.73 -10.37
N PRO A 37 -7.67 -2.60 -10.71
CA PRO A 37 -9.07 -2.22 -10.82
C PRO A 37 -9.76 -2.14 -9.45
N LYS A 38 -10.74 -1.23 -9.35
CA LYS A 38 -11.67 -1.18 -8.21
C LYS A 38 -12.51 -2.46 -8.16
N GLY A 39 -12.75 -2.97 -6.98
CA GLY A 39 -13.47 -4.22 -6.71
C GLY A 39 -12.50 -5.39 -6.57
N PRO A 40 -11.89 -5.91 -7.65
CA PRO A 40 -10.93 -7.01 -7.57
C PRO A 40 -9.67 -6.70 -6.73
N ALA A 41 -9.27 -5.44 -6.62
CA ALA A 41 -8.22 -4.98 -5.72
C ALA A 41 -8.82 -4.12 -4.60
N PRO A 42 -9.06 -4.68 -3.40
CA PRO A 42 -9.85 -4.01 -2.36
C PRO A 42 -9.24 -2.70 -1.84
N TYR A 43 -7.91 -2.54 -1.86
CA TYR A 43 -7.30 -1.27 -1.48
C TYR A 43 -7.74 -0.11 -2.40
N VAL A 44 -7.96 -0.38 -3.70
CA VAL A 44 -8.48 0.61 -4.65
C VAL A 44 -9.93 0.98 -4.30
N THR A 45 -10.71 0.00 -3.82
CA THR A 45 -12.06 0.26 -3.33
C THR A 45 -12.04 1.23 -2.16
N THR A 46 -11.16 1.04 -1.17
CA THR A 46 -11.05 1.97 -0.04
C THR A 46 -10.49 3.34 -0.43
N MET A 47 -9.64 3.43 -1.46
CA MET A 47 -9.22 4.72 -2.02
C MET A 47 -10.41 5.51 -2.58
N SER A 48 -11.30 4.85 -3.32
CA SER A 48 -12.48 5.47 -3.91
C SER A 48 -13.57 5.75 -2.85
N ASP A 49 -13.99 4.70 -2.14
CA ASP A 49 -15.19 4.73 -1.30
C ASP A 49 -14.94 5.39 0.07
N PHE A 50 -13.69 5.52 0.49
CA PHE A 50 -13.35 6.24 1.71
C PHE A 50 -12.50 7.47 1.41
N PHE A 51 -11.24 7.34 0.94
CA PHE A 51 -10.33 8.49 0.83
C PHE A 51 -10.91 9.60 -0.06
N ALA A 52 -11.26 9.31 -1.31
CA ALA A 52 -11.78 10.32 -2.23
C ALA A 52 -13.14 10.89 -1.76
N ALA A 53 -14.01 10.03 -1.23
CA ALA A 53 -15.30 10.43 -0.71
C ALA A 53 -15.20 11.35 0.52
N GLU A 54 -14.35 11.01 1.51
CA GLU A 54 -14.15 11.79 2.71
C GLU A 54 -13.46 13.13 2.44
N VAL A 55 -12.42 13.15 1.59
CA VAL A 55 -11.79 14.42 1.18
C VAL A 55 -12.83 15.34 0.55
N LYS A 56 -13.63 14.83 -0.38
CA LYS A 56 -14.70 15.62 -1.02
C LYS A 56 -15.72 16.13 -0.02
N SER A 57 -16.18 15.29 0.91
CA SER A 57 -17.18 15.65 1.92
C SER A 57 -16.64 16.70 2.89
N ARG A 58 -15.47 16.43 3.48
CA ARG A 58 -14.89 17.32 4.50
C ARG A 58 -14.46 18.68 3.94
N VAL A 59 -13.94 18.74 2.71
CA VAL A 59 -13.66 20.03 2.07
C VAL A 59 -14.94 20.85 1.89
N ALA A 60 -16.04 20.23 1.42
CA ALA A 60 -17.30 20.93 1.27
C ALA A 60 -17.96 21.33 2.59
N GLU A 61 -17.71 20.60 3.68
CA GLU A 61 -18.28 20.86 5.00
C GLU A 61 -17.49 21.88 5.83
N ARG A 62 -16.14 21.89 5.66
CA ARG A 62 -15.25 22.64 6.55
C ARG A 62 -14.63 23.87 5.89
N THR A 63 -14.80 24.03 4.57
CA THR A 63 -14.20 25.13 3.79
C THR A 63 -15.22 25.71 2.79
N GLU A 64 -14.87 26.82 2.16
CA GLU A 64 -15.66 27.39 1.04
C GLU A 64 -15.37 26.70 -0.30
N HIS A 65 -14.37 25.78 -0.32
CA HIS A 65 -13.88 25.14 -1.54
C HIS A 65 -14.68 23.88 -1.90
N LYS A 66 -14.48 23.40 -3.12
CA LYS A 66 -15.02 22.14 -3.62
C LYS A 66 -13.95 21.27 -4.22
N VAL A 67 -14.01 19.98 -3.96
CA VAL A 67 -13.13 18.98 -4.55
C VAL A 67 -13.94 17.94 -5.30
N ASN A 68 -13.46 17.56 -6.50
CA ASN A 68 -13.96 16.45 -7.27
C ASN A 68 -12.80 15.53 -7.66
N PHE A 69 -13.09 14.23 -7.80
CA PHE A 69 -12.13 13.24 -8.26
C PHE A 69 -12.58 12.66 -9.60
N VAL A 70 -11.63 12.56 -10.53
CA VAL A 70 -11.75 11.75 -11.75
C VAL A 70 -10.98 10.46 -11.45
N GLU A 71 -11.70 9.37 -11.34
CA GLU A 71 -11.16 8.06 -11.00
C GLU A 71 -10.59 7.35 -12.23
N ALA A 72 -9.32 6.96 -12.18
CA ALA A 72 -8.57 6.34 -13.27
C ALA A 72 -7.94 5.01 -12.80
N TYR A 73 -8.80 4.05 -12.52
CA TYR A 73 -8.38 2.72 -12.02
C TYR A 73 -8.28 1.68 -13.14
N GLY A 74 -7.65 0.55 -12.83
CA GLY A 74 -7.52 -0.58 -13.74
C GLY A 74 -6.59 -0.33 -14.92
N GLY A 75 -5.60 0.51 -14.76
CA GLY A 75 -4.63 0.80 -15.81
C GLY A 75 -5.14 1.74 -16.90
N SER A 76 -6.26 2.45 -16.68
CA SER A 76 -6.86 3.33 -17.69
C SER A 76 -5.99 4.56 -18.03
N ILE A 77 -5.13 5.00 -17.09
CA ILE A 77 -4.13 6.06 -17.30
C ILE A 77 -2.73 5.51 -17.06
N ALA A 78 -2.51 4.75 -15.97
CA ALA A 78 -1.22 4.24 -15.55
C ALA A 78 -1.31 2.75 -15.19
N GLY A 79 -0.45 1.92 -15.75
CA GLY A 79 -0.31 0.52 -15.40
C GLY A 79 0.23 0.31 -13.99
N VAL A 80 0.29 -0.96 -13.54
CA VAL A 80 0.75 -1.30 -12.16
C VAL A 80 2.20 -0.89 -11.89
N ALA A 81 3.03 -0.84 -12.92
CA ALA A 81 4.45 -0.44 -12.83
C ALA A 81 4.69 1.02 -13.25
N ASP A 82 3.64 1.79 -13.56
CA ASP A 82 3.76 3.15 -14.08
C ASP A 82 3.12 4.18 -13.17
N THR A 83 2.46 3.75 -12.07
CA THR A 83 1.68 4.65 -11.22
C THR A 83 2.57 5.63 -10.47
N LEU A 84 3.75 5.19 -9.97
CA LEU A 84 4.72 6.05 -9.30
C LEU A 84 5.13 7.23 -10.19
N GLU A 85 5.58 6.96 -11.42
CA GLU A 85 6.02 7.99 -12.38
C GLU A 85 4.85 8.85 -12.87
N SER A 86 3.65 8.29 -12.95
CA SER A 86 2.47 9.05 -13.36
C SER A 86 2.06 10.09 -12.32
N VAL A 87 2.25 9.81 -11.03
CA VAL A 87 2.07 10.81 -9.97
C VAL A 87 3.24 11.79 -9.97
N GLN A 88 4.48 11.32 -10.11
CA GLN A 88 5.68 12.17 -10.17
C GLN A 88 5.57 13.21 -11.28
N SER A 89 5.14 12.81 -12.48
CA SER A 89 5.00 13.69 -13.64
C SER A 89 3.72 14.52 -13.64
N GLY A 90 2.83 14.38 -12.66
CA GLY A 90 1.55 15.08 -12.59
C GLY A 90 0.51 14.59 -13.62
N ILE A 91 0.70 13.44 -14.25
CA ILE A 91 -0.33 12.77 -15.06
C ILE A 91 -1.48 12.32 -14.16
N LEU A 92 -1.16 11.81 -12.98
CA LEU A 92 -2.08 11.61 -11.86
C LEU A 92 -1.76 12.62 -10.76
N ASP A 93 -2.78 13.16 -10.10
CA ASP A 93 -2.60 14.00 -8.91
C ASP A 93 -2.42 13.12 -7.66
N PHE A 94 -3.14 11.99 -7.60
CA PHE A 94 -3.07 10.98 -6.54
C PHE A 94 -2.86 9.59 -7.13
N GLY A 95 -2.05 8.78 -6.47
CA GLY A 95 -1.80 7.41 -6.88
C GLY A 95 -1.85 6.42 -5.73
N GLY A 96 -2.47 5.26 -5.98
CA GLY A 96 -2.37 4.10 -5.11
C GLY A 96 -1.70 2.95 -5.85
N PHE A 97 -0.59 2.46 -5.34
CA PHE A 97 0.19 1.42 -6.02
C PHE A 97 0.86 0.45 -5.05
N CYS A 98 1.07 -0.79 -5.51
CA CYS A 98 1.92 -1.72 -4.78
C CYS A 98 3.38 -1.34 -4.99
N ILE A 99 4.09 -1.07 -3.90
CA ILE A 99 5.54 -0.84 -3.88
C ILE A 99 6.29 -2.05 -4.45
N CYS A 100 5.65 -3.21 -4.47
CA CYS A 100 6.19 -4.46 -5.02
C CYS A 100 6.56 -4.38 -6.51
N PHE A 101 5.99 -3.43 -7.26
CA PHE A 101 6.34 -3.18 -8.66
C PHE A 101 7.50 -2.19 -8.84
N GLU A 102 8.01 -1.62 -7.72
CA GLU A 102 9.16 -0.73 -7.69
C GLU A 102 10.34 -1.33 -6.89
N PRO A 103 10.77 -2.59 -7.18
CA PRO A 103 11.73 -3.30 -6.33
C PRO A 103 13.12 -2.67 -6.30
N SER A 104 13.49 -1.91 -7.31
CA SER A 104 14.78 -1.21 -7.37
C SER A 104 14.75 0.16 -6.74
N LYS A 105 13.71 0.94 -7.04
CA LYS A 105 13.53 2.33 -6.59
C LYS A 105 13.11 2.40 -5.12
N MET A 106 12.25 1.48 -4.70
CA MET A 106 11.71 1.39 -3.36
C MET A 106 12.13 0.11 -2.65
N PHE A 107 13.41 -0.27 -2.80
CA PHE A 107 13.94 -1.54 -2.33
C PHE A 107 13.56 -1.79 -0.87
N LEU A 108 13.96 -0.91 0.04
CA LEU A 108 13.77 -1.14 1.47
C LEU A 108 12.32 -0.90 1.93
N HIS A 109 11.47 -0.22 1.16
CA HIS A 109 10.04 -0.14 1.43
C HIS A 109 9.31 -1.48 1.24
N ASN A 110 9.95 -2.44 0.57
CA ASN A 110 9.48 -3.81 0.43
C ASN A 110 9.84 -4.71 1.64
N PHE A 111 10.30 -4.14 2.75
CA PHE A 111 10.71 -4.90 3.94
C PHE A 111 9.69 -5.95 4.42
N PRO A 112 8.35 -5.75 4.29
CA PRO A 112 7.41 -6.80 4.71
C PRO A 112 7.56 -8.10 3.91
N TYR A 113 7.89 -8.02 2.61
CA TYR A 113 8.13 -9.21 1.80
C TYR A 113 9.44 -9.93 2.15
N TYR A 114 10.41 -9.22 2.71
CA TYR A 114 11.67 -9.81 3.14
C TYR A 114 11.53 -10.61 4.43
N LEU A 115 10.46 -10.35 5.19
CA LEU A 115 10.11 -10.98 6.46
C LEU A 115 8.78 -11.74 6.31
N ALA A 116 8.77 -12.75 5.42
CA ALA A 116 7.61 -13.62 5.24
C ALA A 116 7.18 -14.29 6.56
N PHE A 117 5.93 -14.76 6.62
CA PHE A 117 5.29 -15.29 7.84
C PHE A 117 5.07 -14.26 8.94
N GLY A 118 4.97 -12.98 8.56
CA GLY A 118 4.66 -11.87 9.43
C GLY A 118 3.23 -11.86 10.00
N PRO A 119 2.76 -10.73 10.54
CA PRO A 119 1.43 -10.63 11.13
C PRO A 119 0.33 -11.14 10.20
N GLN A 120 -0.56 -11.96 10.75
CA GLN A 120 -1.58 -12.67 9.96
C GLN A 120 -2.83 -11.82 9.69
N ARG A 121 -3.06 -10.79 10.51
CA ARG A 121 -4.14 -9.84 10.35
C ARG A 121 -3.61 -8.57 9.69
N SER A 122 -4.38 -8.02 8.79
CA SER A 122 -4.04 -6.80 8.07
C SER A 122 -3.91 -5.58 8.99
N SER A 123 -4.79 -5.47 9.99
CA SER A 123 -4.73 -4.41 11.00
C SER A 123 -3.45 -4.47 11.85
N ASP A 124 -3.00 -5.66 12.22
CA ASP A 124 -1.76 -5.85 12.99
C ASP A 124 -0.52 -5.55 12.12
N ALA A 125 -0.55 -5.99 10.84
CA ALA A 125 0.53 -5.72 9.89
C ALA A 125 0.71 -4.22 9.61
N ILE A 126 -0.40 -3.49 9.42
CA ILE A 126 -0.39 -2.01 9.27
C ILE A 126 0.18 -1.35 10.52
N ALA A 127 -0.26 -1.75 11.72
CA ALA A 127 0.22 -1.16 12.98
C ALA A 127 1.74 -1.38 13.16
N ALA A 128 2.22 -2.58 12.87
CA ALA A 128 3.66 -2.87 12.90
C ALA A 128 4.44 -2.05 11.86
N ALA A 129 3.94 -1.98 10.61
CA ALA A 129 4.60 -1.19 9.58
C ALA A 129 4.57 0.31 9.89
N ARG A 130 3.49 0.83 10.48
CA ARG A 130 3.41 2.23 10.94
C ARG A 130 4.54 2.55 11.92
N THR A 131 4.78 1.69 12.90
CA THR A 131 5.90 1.83 13.84
C THR A 131 7.24 1.94 13.08
N VAL A 132 7.47 1.09 12.07
CA VAL A 132 8.70 1.16 11.25
C VAL A 132 8.83 2.51 10.54
N TYR A 133 7.75 3.01 9.93
CA TYR A 133 7.77 4.31 9.24
C TYR A 133 7.96 5.48 10.20
N ASP A 134 7.50 5.39 11.44
CA ASP A 134 7.67 6.42 12.45
C ASP A 134 9.08 6.41 13.06
N GLU A 135 9.68 5.23 13.25
CA GLU A 135 11.08 5.07 13.67
C GLU A 135 12.09 5.38 12.56
N ASN A 136 11.65 5.35 11.29
CA ASN A 136 12.48 5.58 10.10
C ASN A 136 11.85 6.64 9.17
N PRO A 137 11.82 7.92 9.56
CA PRO A 137 11.16 8.99 8.80
C PRO A 137 11.64 9.14 7.35
N TRP A 138 12.88 8.73 7.06
CA TRP A 138 13.45 8.78 5.71
C TRP A 138 12.64 7.93 4.71
N LEU A 139 11.91 6.89 5.14
CA LEU A 139 11.01 6.11 4.26
C LEU A 139 9.93 7.00 3.61
N LYS A 140 9.40 7.98 4.35
CA LYS A 140 8.47 8.98 3.79
C LYS A 140 9.23 10.05 3.00
N GLN A 141 10.41 10.44 3.49
CA GLN A 141 11.22 11.50 2.91
C GLN A 141 11.75 11.14 1.52
N VAL A 142 12.16 9.89 1.29
CA VAL A 142 12.57 9.40 -0.04
C VAL A 142 11.47 9.60 -1.08
N MET A 143 10.21 9.32 -0.74
CA MET A 143 9.10 9.55 -1.66
C MET A 143 8.96 11.02 -2.04
N GLN A 144 9.23 11.92 -1.10
CA GLN A 144 9.16 13.36 -1.33
C GLN A 144 10.37 13.87 -2.11
N ASP A 145 11.58 13.48 -1.74
CA ASP A 145 12.82 14.05 -2.25
C ASP A 145 13.20 13.48 -3.62
N GLU A 146 12.97 12.17 -3.84
CA GLU A 146 13.36 11.50 -5.08
C GLU A 146 12.21 11.41 -6.09
N TYR A 147 10.96 11.28 -5.61
CA TYR A 147 9.80 11.07 -6.49
C TYR A 147 8.80 12.23 -6.48
N GLY A 148 9.05 13.33 -5.75
CA GLY A 148 8.17 14.49 -5.73
C GLY A 148 6.76 14.18 -5.24
N GLN A 149 6.62 13.23 -4.31
CA GLN A 149 5.32 12.77 -3.81
C GLN A 149 5.25 12.85 -2.29
N VAL A 150 4.13 13.35 -1.78
CA VAL A 150 3.81 13.28 -0.37
C VAL A 150 3.11 11.96 -0.08
N PHE A 151 3.67 11.20 0.85
CA PHE A 151 3.10 9.94 1.33
C PHE A 151 1.92 10.23 2.26
N LEU A 152 0.74 9.71 1.92
CA LEU A 152 -0.50 9.91 2.66
C LEU A 152 -0.80 8.77 3.64
N GLY A 153 -0.51 7.53 3.24
CA GLY A 153 -0.74 6.39 4.11
C GLY A 153 -0.36 5.05 3.48
N LEU A 154 -0.21 4.02 4.34
CA LEU A 154 -0.03 2.64 3.95
C LEU A 154 -1.36 1.94 3.71
N GLY A 155 -1.43 1.20 2.63
CA GLY A 155 -2.43 0.16 2.47
C GLY A 155 -1.78 -1.23 2.58
N VAL A 156 -2.62 -2.25 2.68
CA VAL A 156 -2.17 -3.61 2.89
C VAL A 156 -2.89 -4.58 1.96
N TRP A 157 -2.17 -5.60 1.52
CA TRP A 157 -2.77 -6.83 1.04
C TRP A 157 -3.07 -7.73 2.23
N ASP A 158 -4.23 -8.41 2.23
CA ASP A 158 -4.57 -9.43 3.20
C ASP A 158 -3.52 -10.57 3.22
N ASN A 159 -3.73 -11.64 3.99
CA ASN A 159 -2.73 -12.67 4.20
C ASN A 159 -2.43 -13.48 2.93
N TYR A 160 -1.16 -13.63 2.57
CA TYR A 160 -0.71 -14.36 1.39
C TYR A 160 -0.75 -15.87 1.58
N HIS A 161 -1.20 -16.55 0.52
CA HIS A 161 -1.34 -18.00 0.43
C HIS A 161 -0.97 -18.47 -0.98
N LEU A 162 -1.16 -19.77 -1.28
CA LEU A 162 -0.83 -20.34 -2.58
C LEU A 162 -2.04 -21.05 -3.20
N GLY A 163 -2.41 -20.63 -4.39
CA GLY A 163 -3.33 -21.38 -5.23
C GLY A 163 -2.60 -22.20 -6.29
N THR A 164 -3.06 -23.42 -6.58
CA THR A 164 -2.46 -24.35 -7.54
C THR A 164 -3.50 -25.11 -8.35
N LYS A 165 -3.09 -25.60 -9.52
CA LYS A 165 -3.92 -26.49 -10.34
C LYS A 165 -4.08 -27.88 -9.74
N GLU A 166 -3.01 -28.39 -9.14
CA GLU A 166 -2.95 -29.71 -8.52
C GLU A 166 -2.77 -29.55 -7.02
N ASP A 167 -3.22 -30.54 -6.27
CA ASP A 167 -3.03 -30.63 -4.83
C ASP A 167 -1.57 -30.93 -4.48
N TRP A 168 -1.11 -30.43 -3.34
CA TRP A 168 0.24 -30.66 -2.82
C TRP A 168 0.20 -30.71 -1.28
N ASN A 169 1.09 -31.44 -0.64
CA ASN A 169 1.06 -31.67 0.81
C ASN A 169 2.37 -31.36 1.53
N THR A 170 3.50 -31.36 0.82
CA THR A 170 4.83 -31.08 1.35
C THR A 170 5.52 -30.01 0.52
N VAL A 171 6.49 -29.32 1.11
CA VAL A 171 7.32 -28.34 0.38
C VAL A 171 8.01 -29.00 -0.83
N ALA A 172 8.40 -30.26 -0.71
CA ALA A 172 9.06 -31.02 -1.77
C ALA A 172 8.17 -31.20 -3.03
N ASP A 173 6.84 -31.26 -2.86
CA ASP A 173 5.89 -31.39 -3.98
C ASP A 173 5.91 -30.16 -4.92
N LEU A 174 6.40 -29.01 -4.42
CA LEU A 174 6.50 -27.76 -5.20
C LEU A 174 7.75 -27.70 -6.08
N LYS A 175 8.69 -28.63 -5.91
CA LYS A 175 9.94 -28.64 -6.67
C LYS A 175 9.71 -28.68 -8.17
N GLY A 176 10.22 -27.66 -8.87
CA GLY A 176 10.11 -27.54 -10.33
C GLY A 176 8.75 -27.09 -10.84
N ILE A 177 7.78 -26.86 -9.94
CA ILE A 177 6.47 -26.31 -10.31
C ILE A 177 6.61 -24.83 -10.64
N LYS A 178 6.10 -24.39 -11.79
CA LYS A 178 6.04 -22.99 -12.16
C LYS A 178 4.90 -22.30 -11.42
N ILE A 179 5.23 -21.27 -10.65
CA ILE A 179 4.28 -20.53 -9.84
C ILE A 179 4.43 -19.02 -10.12
N GLY A 180 3.32 -18.38 -10.45
CA GLY A 180 3.27 -16.93 -10.67
C GLY A 180 3.30 -16.16 -9.35
N GLY A 181 3.86 -14.95 -9.42
CA GLY A 181 3.90 -14.01 -8.32
C GLY A 181 4.35 -12.64 -8.80
N ALA A 182 4.51 -11.69 -7.91
CA ALA A 182 4.87 -10.32 -8.25
C ALA A 182 6.04 -9.80 -7.40
N GLY A 183 7.17 -9.56 -8.06
CA GLY A 183 8.31 -8.89 -7.46
C GLY A 183 8.90 -9.56 -6.22
N PRO A 184 8.91 -8.90 -5.07
CA PRO A 184 9.66 -9.34 -3.88
C PRO A 184 9.17 -10.62 -3.20
N ASN A 185 8.03 -11.19 -3.59
CA ASN A 185 7.56 -12.47 -3.06
C ASN A 185 8.07 -13.69 -3.86
N LEU A 186 8.68 -13.48 -5.02
CA LEU A 186 9.20 -14.57 -5.86
C LEU A 186 10.28 -15.40 -5.17
N PRO A 187 11.21 -14.83 -4.39
CA PRO A 187 12.19 -15.60 -3.63
C PRO A 187 11.56 -16.63 -2.68
N TRP A 188 10.35 -16.41 -2.15
CA TRP A 188 9.70 -17.40 -1.30
C TRP A 188 9.52 -18.76 -1.99
N LEU A 189 9.36 -18.74 -3.31
CA LEU A 189 9.24 -19.93 -4.16
C LEU A 189 10.60 -20.56 -4.48
N GLU A 190 11.62 -19.72 -4.70
CA GLU A 190 12.98 -20.18 -5.01
C GLU A 190 13.57 -20.99 -3.85
N TYR A 191 13.37 -20.56 -2.62
CA TYR A 191 13.88 -21.23 -1.42
C TYR A 191 13.27 -22.62 -1.20
N VAL A 192 12.16 -22.94 -1.85
CA VAL A 192 11.54 -24.28 -1.85
C VAL A 192 11.71 -25.00 -3.19
N ASN A 193 12.62 -24.53 -4.05
CA ASN A 193 12.92 -25.09 -5.36
C ASN A 193 11.73 -25.11 -6.34
N ALA A 194 10.69 -24.33 -6.12
CA ALA A 194 9.71 -24.02 -7.15
C ALA A 194 10.33 -23.06 -8.19
N ILE A 195 9.71 -22.94 -9.35
CA ILE A 195 10.16 -22.03 -10.41
C ILE A 195 9.28 -20.78 -10.38
N PRO A 196 9.77 -19.65 -9.87
CA PRO A 196 9.00 -18.43 -9.84
C PRO A 196 8.84 -17.84 -11.25
N VAL A 197 7.66 -17.28 -11.53
CA VAL A 197 7.39 -16.56 -12.78
C VAL A 197 6.85 -15.17 -12.44
N GLN A 198 7.59 -14.14 -12.81
CA GLN A 198 7.13 -12.75 -12.67
C GLN A 198 5.92 -12.52 -13.56
N SER A 199 4.83 -12.05 -12.98
CA SER A 199 3.60 -11.71 -13.71
C SER A 199 2.77 -10.68 -12.95
N THR A 200 1.66 -10.24 -13.54
CA THR A 200 0.73 -9.26 -12.95
C THR A 200 -0.66 -9.88 -12.77
N LEU A 201 -1.46 -9.34 -11.85
CA LEU A 201 -2.82 -9.85 -11.60
C LEU A 201 -3.71 -9.81 -12.86
N PRO A 202 -3.70 -8.76 -13.70
CA PRO A 202 -4.48 -8.75 -14.94
C PRO A 202 -4.12 -9.87 -15.93
N GLU A 203 -2.85 -10.31 -15.94
CA GLU A 203 -2.37 -11.38 -16.84
C GLU A 203 -2.62 -12.78 -16.26
N GLY A 204 -2.73 -12.87 -14.93
CA GLY A 204 -2.68 -14.10 -14.15
C GLY A 204 -3.71 -15.13 -14.56
N TYR A 205 -4.96 -14.71 -14.79
CA TYR A 205 -6.03 -15.65 -15.17
C TYR A 205 -5.72 -16.40 -16.47
N LEU A 206 -5.32 -15.66 -17.51
CA LEU A 206 -5.03 -16.26 -18.81
C LEU A 206 -3.78 -17.14 -18.75
N ALA A 207 -2.74 -16.69 -18.06
CA ALA A 207 -1.50 -17.43 -17.89
C ALA A 207 -1.71 -18.74 -17.10
N LEU A 208 -2.50 -18.73 -16.04
CA LEU A 208 -2.94 -19.92 -15.33
C LEU A 208 -3.74 -20.84 -16.26
N LYS A 209 -4.72 -20.32 -16.99
CA LYS A 209 -5.58 -21.10 -17.88
C LYS A 209 -4.78 -21.79 -18.98
N THR A 210 -3.83 -21.11 -19.58
CA THR A 210 -2.98 -21.63 -20.67
C THR A 210 -1.78 -22.44 -20.19
N GLY A 211 -1.50 -22.49 -18.87
CA GLY A 211 -0.43 -23.30 -18.29
C GLY A 211 0.97 -22.68 -18.41
N VAL A 212 1.07 -21.35 -18.57
CA VAL A 212 2.36 -20.64 -18.44
C VAL A 212 2.98 -20.94 -17.09
N TYR A 213 2.14 -20.97 -16.05
CA TYR A 213 2.41 -21.49 -14.72
C TYR A 213 1.17 -22.20 -14.17
N THR A 214 1.36 -23.00 -13.13
CA THR A 214 0.31 -23.86 -12.59
C THR A 214 -0.09 -23.51 -11.15
N GLY A 215 0.41 -22.42 -10.62
CA GLY A 215 0.03 -21.85 -9.33
C GLY A 215 0.27 -20.36 -9.30
N TRP A 216 -0.26 -19.70 -8.25
CA TRP A 216 -0.10 -18.26 -8.01
C TRP A 216 -0.06 -17.97 -6.51
N LEU A 217 0.95 -17.20 -6.08
CA LEU A 217 1.02 -16.63 -4.73
C LEU A 217 0.10 -15.42 -4.64
N MET A 218 -1.00 -15.52 -3.88
CA MET A 218 -1.92 -14.40 -3.72
C MET A 218 -2.80 -14.51 -2.49
N VAL A 219 -3.31 -13.39 -2.08
CA VAL A 219 -4.29 -13.22 -1.00
C VAL A 219 -5.68 -13.68 -1.43
N PRO A 220 -6.55 -14.17 -0.51
CA PRO A 220 -7.86 -14.73 -0.86
C PRO A 220 -8.77 -13.74 -1.57
N SER A 221 -8.74 -12.47 -1.16
CA SER A 221 -9.57 -11.43 -1.76
C SER A 221 -9.32 -11.25 -3.25
N ALA A 222 -8.05 -11.09 -3.64
CA ALA A 222 -7.65 -10.92 -5.03
C ALA A 222 -7.74 -12.23 -5.81
N TYR A 223 -7.42 -13.40 -5.20
CA TYR A 223 -7.56 -14.70 -5.84
C TYR A 223 -9.00 -14.95 -6.27
N ASN A 224 -9.97 -14.58 -5.42
CA ASN A 224 -11.38 -14.58 -5.78
C ASN A 224 -11.72 -13.49 -6.80
N GLY A 225 -11.28 -12.26 -6.58
CA GLY A 225 -11.61 -11.09 -7.44
C GLY A 225 -11.17 -11.26 -8.89
N PHE A 226 -10.01 -11.88 -9.13
CA PHE A 226 -9.48 -12.19 -10.46
C PHE A 226 -9.86 -13.59 -10.95
N LYS A 227 -10.71 -14.32 -10.22
CA LYS A 227 -11.25 -15.64 -10.56
C LYS A 227 -10.19 -16.72 -10.78
N PHE A 228 -9.06 -16.64 -10.09
CA PHE A 228 -7.95 -17.60 -10.24
C PHE A 228 -8.34 -19.00 -9.80
N TYR A 229 -9.37 -19.14 -8.94
CA TYR A 229 -9.94 -20.42 -8.54
C TYR A 229 -10.50 -21.26 -9.71
N GLU A 230 -10.89 -20.64 -10.83
CA GLU A 230 -11.38 -21.40 -11.99
C GLU A 230 -10.26 -22.23 -12.64
N PRO A 231 -9.09 -21.66 -13.04
CA PRO A 231 -7.99 -22.43 -13.61
C PRO A 231 -7.10 -23.12 -12.56
N ALA A 232 -7.13 -22.74 -11.29
CA ALA A 232 -6.28 -23.27 -10.21
C ALA A 232 -7.10 -23.38 -8.92
N PRO A 233 -7.91 -24.46 -8.76
CA PRO A 233 -8.93 -24.54 -7.72
C PRO A 233 -8.42 -24.91 -6.32
N TYR A 234 -7.20 -25.43 -6.18
CA TYR A 234 -6.64 -25.78 -4.87
C TYR A 234 -6.04 -24.54 -4.23
N TYR A 235 -6.60 -24.10 -3.12
CA TYR A 235 -6.13 -22.91 -2.40
C TYR A 235 -5.64 -23.29 -1.00
N THR A 236 -4.31 -23.29 -0.82
CA THR A 236 -3.66 -23.74 0.40
C THR A 236 -3.31 -22.57 1.30
N LEU A 237 -3.87 -22.55 2.50
CA LEU A 237 -3.60 -21.57 3.52
C LEU A 237 -2.22 -21.85 4.16
N ILE A 238 -1.26 -20.99 3.88
CA ILE A 238 0.13 -21.06 4.36
C ILE A 238 0.36 -20.03 5.47
N GLY A 239 -0.18 -18.83 5.29
CA GLY A 239 -0.01 -17.75 6.24
C GLY A 239 1.35 -17.08 6.13
N PHE A 240 1.73 -16.61 4.94
CA PHE A 240 2.93 -15.79 4.76
C PHE A 240 2.84 -14.42 5.43
N GLY A 241 1.65 -14.02 5.85
CA GLY A 241 1.35 -12.76 6.49
C GLY A 241 0.65 -11.76 5.57
N ALA A 242 0.00 -10.78 6.17
CA ALA A 242 -0.52 -9.60 5.48
C ALA A 242 0.63 -8.66 5.13
N MET A 243 0.56 -8.03 3.94
CA MET A 243 1.67 -7.25 3.39
C MET A 243 1.33 -5.77 3.26
N PRO A 244 1.78 -4.92 4.19
CA PRO A 244 1.59 -3.46 4.16
C PRO A 244 2.56 -2.82 3.17
N VAL A 245 2.28 -2.97 1.89
CA VAL A 245 3.14 -2.55 0.77
C VAL A 245 2.40 -1.73 -0.28
N ILE A 246 1.23 -1.21 0.05
CA ILE A 246 0.53 -0.26 -0.80
C ILE A 246 0.87 1.15 -0.32
N ALA A 247 1.27 2.01 -1.24
CA ALA A 247 1.42 3.44 -0.98
C ALA A 247 0.23 4.20 -1.56
N LEU A 248 -0.39 5.07 -0.77
CA LEU A 248 -1.24 6.14 -1.24
C LEU A 248 -0.44 7.43 -1.19
N THR A 249 -0.30 8.09 -2.33
CA THR A 249 0.53 9.30 -2.48
C THR A 249 -0.22 10.39 -3.22
N VAL A 250 0.26 11.63 -3.07
CA VAL A 250 -0.16 12.79 -3.84
C VAL A 250 1.06 13.48 -4.45
N ASN A 251 0.93 14.03 -5.64
CA ASN A 251 1.96 14.88 -6.24
C ASN A 251 2.22 16.09 -5.34
N LYS A 252 3.48 16.30 -4.97
CA LYS A 252 3.89 17.33 -4.00
C LYS A 252 3.53 18.74 -4.47
N GLU A 253 3.89 19.09 -5.71
CA GLU A 253 3.62 20.43 -6.27
C GLU A 253 2.11 20.69 -6.34
N LYS A 254 1.33 19.66 -6.69
CA LYS A 254 -0.12 19.75 -6.69
C LYS A 254 -0.69 19.99 -5.30
N LEU A 255 -0.23 19.25 -4.28
CA LEU A 255 -0.65 19.45 -2.90
C LEU A 255 -0.31 20.86 -2.41
N GLU A 256 0.93 21.29 -2.61
CA GLU A 256 1.43 22.60 -2.17
C GLU A 256 0.74 23.78 -2.88
N SER A 257 0.14 23.55 -4.06
CA SER A 257 -0.63 24.57 -4.79
C SER A 257 -2.04 24.81 -4.23
N LEU A 258 -2.50 24.00 -3.29
CA LEU A 258 -3.85 24.10 -2.70
C LEU A 258 -3.87 25.05 -1.49
N PRO A 259 -5.05 25.60 -1.12
CA PRO A 259 -5.23 26.27 0.16
C PRO A 259 -4.85 25.35 1.33
N GLN A 260 -4.24 25.92 2.38
CA GLN A 260 -3.72 25.14 3.51
C GLN A 260 -4.79 24.23 4.15
N GLU A 261 -6.02 24.74 4.29
CA GLU A 261 -7.12 23.98 4.85
C GLU A 261 -7.51 22.75 4.01
N VAL A 262 -7.34 22.81 2.68
CA VAL A 262 -7.57 21.67 1.79
C VAL A 262 -6.41 20.67 1.92
N GLN A 263 -5.17 21.14 2.01
CA GLN A 263 -4.00 20.31 2.27
C GLN A 263 -4.15 19.52 3.58
N ASP A 264 -4.52 20.23 4.66
CA ASP A 264 -4.69 19.63 5.99
C ASP A 264 -5.75 18.51 5.98
N ILE A 265 -6.88 18.72 5.29
CA ILE A 265 -7.92 17.70 5.13
C ILE A 265 -7.40 16.49 4.35
N ILE A 266 -6.65 16.69 3.26
CA ILE A 266 -6.08 15.60 2.46
C ILE A 266 -5.13 14.75 3.32
N LEU A 267 -4.27 15.39 4.11
CA LEU A 267 -3.32 14.70 4.99
C LEU A 267 -4.05 13.96 6.13
N GLU A 268 -5.05 14.59 6.75
CA GLU A 268 -5.89 13.99 7.79
C GLU A 268 -6.58 12.72 7.27
N VAL A 269 -7.28 12.82 6.13
CA VAL A 269 -8.01 11.68 5.54
C VAL A 269 -7.05 10.59 5.07
N GLY A 270 -5.86 10.95 4.58
CA GLY A 270 -4.82 10.00 4.21
C GLY A 270 -4.36 9.15 5.40
N ALA A 271 -4.12 9.78 6.55
CA ALA A 271 -3.75 9.07 7.78
C ALA A 271 -4.90 8.16 8.29
N GLU A 272 -6.14 8.62 8.22
CA GLU A 272 -7.30 7.80 8.59
C GLU A 272 -7.54 6.63 7.62
N TRP A 273 -7.29 6.83 6.32
CA TRP A 273 -7.42 5.78 5.31
C TRP A 273 -6.56 4.57 5.62
N GLU A 274 -5.36 4.76 6.16
CA GLU A 274 -4.48 3.68 6.54
C GLU A 274 -5.12 2.73 7.55
N ALA A 275 -5.65 3.25 8.65
CA ALA A 275 -6.35 2.44 9.66
C ALA A 275 -7.63 1.80 9.12
N LYS A 276 -8.37 2.54 8.30
CA LYS A 276 -9.59 2.03 7.63
C LYS A 276 -9.27 0.92 6.63
N ASN A 277 -8.17 1.06 5.87
CA ASN A 277 -7.73 0.02 4.95
C ASN A 277 -7.36 -1.26 5.70
N GLY A 278 -6.56 -1.17 6.76
CA GLY A 278 -6.19 -2.33 7.57
C GLY A 278 -7.40 -3.10 8.11
N ALA A 279 -8.36 -2.40 8.71
CA ALA A 279 -9.59 -3.00 9.24
C ALA A 279 -10.45 -3.62 8.13
N ALA A 280 -10.61 -2.92 7.01
CA ALA A 280 -11.38 -3.43 5.86
C ALA A 280 -10.75 -4.68 5.27
N MET A 281 -9.41 -4.78 5.22
CA MET A 281 -8.73 -5.96 4.68
C MET A 281 -8.89 -7.19 5.58
N ASP A 282 -9.02 -7.05 6.90
CA ASP A 282 -9.34 -8.17 7.80
C ASP A 282 -10.72 -8.78 7.45
N GLU A 283 -11.72 -7.93 7.15
CA GLU A 283 -13.06 -8.39 6.73
C GLU A 283 -13.04 -8.98 5.32
N VAL A 284 -12.33 -8.32 4.41
CA VAL A 284 -12.21 -8.73 2.99
C VAL A 284 -11.51 -10.08 2.85
N GLN A 285 -10.53 -10.40 3.71
CA GLN A 285 -9.90 -11.71 3.77
C GLN A 285 -10.93 -12.81 4.04
N GLN A 286 -11.77 -12.62 5.07
CA GLN A 286 -12.81 -13.59 5.42
C GLN A 286 -13.85 -13.73 4.31
N PHE A 287 -14.27 -12.60 3.74
CA PHE A 287 -15.18 -12.59 2.60
C PHE A 287 -14.58 -13.32 1.39
N GLY A 288 -13.31 -13.07 1.07
CA GLY A 288 -12.58 -13.73 -0.02
C GLY A 288 -12.53 -15.25 0.15
N LEU A 289 -12.19 -15.74 1.35
CA LEU A 289 -12.20 -17.16 1.67
C LEU A 289 -13.59 -17.80 1.53
N ALA A 290 -14.62 -17.12 2.04
CA ALA A 290 -16.00 -17.59 1.92
C ALA A 290 -16.43 -17.69 0.44
N LYS A 291 -16.10 -16.68 -0.38
CA LYS A 291 -16.40 -16.66 -1.81
C LYS A 291 -15.60 -17.68 -2.60
N LEU A 292 -14.34 -17.91 -2.29
CA LEU A 292 -13.56 -18.99 -2.90
C LEU A 292 -14.24 -20.35 -2.67
N LYS A 293 -14.66 -20.62 -1.44
CA LYS A 293 -15.37 -21.87 -1.10
C LYS A 293 -16.72 -21.99 -1.82
N GLU A 294 -17.51 -20.90 -1.84
CA GLU A 294 -18.80 -20.83 -2.55
C GLU A 294 -18.62 -21.10 -4.06
N ASN A 295 -17.53 -20.59 -4.65
CA ASN A 295 -17.20 -20.74 -6.06
C ASN A 295 -16.50 -22.07 -6.40
N GLY A 296 -16.39 -23.01 -5.44
CA GLY A 296 -15.89 -24.34 -5.68
C GLY A 296 -14.38 -24.53 -5.51
N ALA A 297 -13.66 -23.54 -4.96
CA ALA A 297 -12.25 -23.73 -4.59
C ALA A 297 -12.12 -24.75 -3.45
N ILE A 298 -11.09 -25.61 -3.56
CA ILE A 298 -10.73 -26.61 -2.56
C ILE A 298 -9.74 -25.96 -1.60
N ILE A 299 -10.24 -25.53 -0.43
CA ILE A 299 -9.42 -24.82 0.56
C ILE A 299 -8.90 -25.80 1.60
N LYS A 300 -7.59 -25.77 1.84
CA LYS A 300 -6.95 -26.53 2.92
C LYS A 300 -5.92 -25.66 3.64
N THR A 301 -5.58 -26.04 4.87
CA THR A 301 -4.46 -25.47 5.62
C THR A 301 -3.31 -26.47 5.63
N ILE A 302 -2.09 -26.01 5.35
CA ILE A 302 -0.91 -26.88 5.51
C ILE A 302 -0.70 -27.24 6.99
N SER A 303 -0.01 -28.35 7.25
CA SER A 303 0.39 -28.68 8.61
C SER A 303 1.40 -27.66 9.14
N GLU A 304 1.45 -27.50 10.45
CA GLU A 304 2.41 -26.59 11.08
C GLU A 304 3.87 -27.01 10.80
N ASP A 305 4.14 -28.31 10.73
CA ASP A 305 5.48 -28.81 10.37
C ASP A 305 5.93 -28.35 8.98
N VAL A 306 5.04 -28.43 7.97
CA VAL A 306 5.31 -27.97 6.60
C VAL A 306 5.46 -26.43 6.56
N ARG A 307 4.67 -25.72 7.36
CA ARG A 307 4.78 -24.27 7.50
C ARG A 307 6.11 -23.84 8.11
N ILE A 308 6.55 -24.53 9.17
CA ILE A 308 7.85 -24.29 9.82
C ILE A 308 8.99 -24.66 8.87
N GLU A 309 8.90 -25.79 8.13
CA GLU A 309 9.90 -26.18 7.11
C GLU A 309 10.09 -25.07 6.09
N TRP A 310 9.00 -24.49 5.58
CA TRP A 310 9.09 -23.37 4.62
C TRP A 310 9.69 -22.13 5.27
N ALA A 311 9.26 -21.77 6.47
CA ALA A 311 9.81 -20.62 7.19
C ALA A 311 11.33 -20.79 7.49
N GLN A 312 11.77 -22.00 7.85
CA GLN A 312 13.18 -22.31 8.05
C GLN A 312 13.99 -22.17 6.75
N SER A 313 13.43 -22.57 5.60
CA SER A 313 14.10 -22.36 4.31
C SER A 313 14.36 -20.87 4.02
N LEU A 314 13.49 -20.00 4.49
CA LEU A 314 13.58 -18.54 4.33
C LEU A 314 14.35 -17.82 5.45
N ALA A 315 14.86 -18.53 6.47
CA ALA A 315 15.44 -17.90 7.66
C ALA A 315 16.62 -16.95 7.36
N GLN A 316 17.40 -17.22 6.30
CA GLN A 316 18.52 -16.37 5.87
C GLN A 316 18.12 -15.26 4.91
N PHE A 317 16.91 -15.28 4.37
CA PHE A 317 16.47 -14.30 3.37
C PHE A 317 16.46 -12.87 3.91
N PRO A 318 15.91 -12.56 5.10
CA PRO A 318 15.96 -11.21 5.66
C PRO A 318 17.39 -10.68 5.85
N LYS A 319 18.31 -11.51 6.33
CA LYS A 319 19.73 -11.14 6.50
C LYS A 319 20.38 -10.77 5.15
N THR A 320 20.12 -11.57 4.12
CA THR A 320 20.62 -11.31 2.77
C THR A 320 20.08 -9.99 2.23
N GLN A 321 18.78 -9.71 2.43
CA GLN A 321 18.17 -8.46 1.98
C GLN A 321 18.64 -7.25 2.80
N ALA A 322 18.88 -7.43 4.11
CA ALA A 322 19.47 -6.39 4.95
C ALA A 322 20.88 -6.01 4.46
N ALA A 323 21.73 -7.02 4.17
CA ALA A 323 23.08 -6.81 3.65
C ALA A 323 23.07 -6.14 2.26
N ASP A 324 22.12 -6.52 1.37
CA ASP A 324 21.95 -5.85 0.08
C ASP A 324 21.54 -4.37 0.25
N ALA A 325 20.60 -4.09 1.17
CA ALA A 325 20.23 -2.71 1.52
C ALA A 325 21.43 -1.89 2.02
N GLU A 326 22.21 -2.44 2.95
CA GLU A 326 23.42 -1.78 3.49
C GLU A 326 24.47 -1.51 2.38
N SER A 327 24.63 -2.43 1.43
CA SER A 327 25.52 -2.24 0.27
C SER A 327 25.11 -1.08 -0.64
N ARG A 328 23.83 -0.71 -0.61
CA ARG A 328 23.22 0.44 -1.31
C ARG A 328 23.22 1.72 -0.47
N GLY A 329 23.76 1.69 0.74
CA GLY A 329 23.75 2.81 1.68
C GLY A 329 22.41 3.02 2.38
N LEU A 330 21.52 2.01 2.36
CA LEU A 330 20.20 2.03 3.00
C LEU A 330 20.27 1.32 4.36
N PRO A 331 19.52 1.76 5.39
CA PRO A 331 19.59 1.19 6.75
C PRO A 331 18.81 -0.14 6.86
N GLY A 332 19.26 -1.18 6.16
CA GLY A 332 18.59 -2.46 6.04
C GLY A 332 18.37 -3.16 7.38
N LEU A 333 19.44 -3.32 8.16
CA LEU A 333 19.39 -3.94 9.49
C LEU A 333 18.39 -3.22 10.41
N LYS A 334 18.46 -1.88 10.43
CA LYS A 334 17.58 -1.07 11.28
C LYS A 334 16.11 -1.27 10.93
N VAL A 335 15.74 -1.18 9.65
CA VAL A 335 14.35 -1.31 9.20
C VAL A 335 13.80 -2.70 9.46
N MET A 336 14.57 -3.75 9.16
CA MET A 336 14.10 -5.13 9.36
C MET A 336 14.00 -5.49 10.84
N SER A 337 14.97 -5.08 11.68
CA SER A 337 14.89 -5.26 13.14
C SER A 337 13.69 -4.52 13.72
N SER A 338 13.44 -3.27 13.29
CA SER A 338 12.26 -2.50 13.70
C SER A 338 10.96 -3.26 13.37
N TYR A 339 10.84 -3.85 12.16
CA TYR A 339 9.62 -4.59 11.78
C TYR A 339 9.45 -5.89 12.56
N ILE A 340 10.54 -6.61 12.88
CA ILE A 340 10.48 -7.80 13.73
C ILE A 340 9.94 -7.43 15.11
N GLU A 341 10.49 -6.40 15.75
CA GLU A 341 10.08 -5.97 17.09
C GLU A 341 8.67 -5.35 17.09
N ALA A 342 8.35 -4.52 16.10
CA ALA A 342 7.01 -3.97 15.94
C ALA A 342 5.95 -5.07 15.75
N SER A 343 6.28 -6.13 15.00
CA SER A 343 5.40 -7.29 14.86
C SER A 343 5.18 -8.03 16.18
N LYS A 344 6.22 -8.22 16.98
CA LYS A 344 6.09 -8.80 18.33
C LYS A 344 5.21 -7.92 19.23
N SER A 345 5.31 -6.61 19.13
CA SER A 345 4.54 -5.67 19.94
C SER A 345 3.03 -5.72 19.68
N VAL A 346 2.63 -6.13 18.48
CA VAL A 346 1.21 -6.39 18.12
C VAL A 346 0.78 -7.84 18.39
N GLY A 347 1.60 -8.62 19.10
CA GLY A 347 1.29 -9.99 19.51
C GLY A 347 1.65 -11.07 18.49
N HIS A 348 2.37 -10.73 17.44
CA HIS A 348 2.80 -11.72 16.45
C HIS A 348 3.95 -12.60 16.97
N VAL A 349 3.83 -13.90 16.74
CA VAL A 349 4.87 -14.89 17.04
C VAL A 349 5.45 -15.41 15.73
N TRP A 350 6.72 -15.14 15.50
CA TRP A 350 7.43 -15.60 14.32
C TRP A 350 7.66 -17.12 14.38
N PRO A 351 7.45 -17.86 13.27
CA PRO A 351 7.65 -19.32 13.25
C PRO A 351 9.12 -19.74 13.34
N VAL A 352 10.03 -18.80 13.09
CA VAL A 352 11.48 -18.96 13.18
C VAL A 352 12.10 -17.71 13.81
N GLU A 353 13.25 -17.84 14.45
CA GLU A 353 14.05 -16.70 14.85
C GLU A 353 14.87 -16.19 13.67
N TYR A 354 14.84 -14.89 13.44
CA TYR A 354 15.67 -14.23 12.43
C TYR A 354 16.91 -13.64 13.08
N ASP A 355 18.07 -14.16 12.71
CA ASP A 355 19.37 -13.60 13.04
C ASP A 355 19.79 -12.68 11.87
N LEU A 356 19.76 -11.37 12.11
CA LEU A 356 20.11 -10.36 11.11
C LEU A 356 21.59 -9.91 11.21
N GLU A 357 22.31 -10.27 12.30
CA GLU A 357 23.71 -9.91 12.54
C GLU A 357 24.71 -10.84 11.87
#